data_7c8a750d44e93675f882730f9896fddf
#
_entry.id   7c8a750d44e93675f882730f9896fddf
#
_cell.length_a   1.000
_cell.length_b   1.000
_cell.length_c   1.000
_cell.angle_alpha   90.00
_cell.angle_beta   90.00
_cell.angle_gamma   90.00
#
_symmetry.space_group_name_H-M   'P 1'
#
loop_
_entity.id
_entity.type
_entity.pdbx_description
1 polymer ?
#
loop_
_entity_poly.entity_id
_entity_poly.type
_entity_poly.pdbx_seq_one_letter_code
_entity_poly.pdbx_strand_id
1 'polypeptide(L)'
;KLAFYMYLYGYSTQQIADAFNALGWKSYLGNINWTSSGIVQILRNERHCGDVLTRKTFTPNYRNHKSKKNRGQRPQSRYRNHHEGIVSRDDFIAVQRMLDNAKYGNKSILPEIRVVEDGVLKGFVTINPRWAGFKEGDYYQASKSVYASPEEEPHPEEEIRFEVEAGDFDLRGFEVARGEFFDNPRKPHAIIYHKFMKFSTACVRKFGKTNYIEILINPISRKLAIRPSTKENRNSVMASKSEKGILYPKIIPTAAFSETMFNLLGWNIENKYRILGTLYEQDDEIAYIFDTVDSEAYFKPNVLSNKTEDADGGAVQPLM
;
A
#
# COMPACT_ATOMS: atom_id res chain seq x y z
N LYS A 1 -28.24 7.44 10.54
CA LYS A 1 -28.06 5.96 10.45
C LYS A 1 -28.28 5.44 9.03
N LEU A 2 -29.42 5.75 8.38
CA LEU A 2 -29.81 5.11 7.10
C LEU A 2 -28.74 5.21 6.01
N ALA A 3 -28.11 6.36 5.81
CA ALA A 3 -27.02 6.50 4.81
C ALA A 3 -25.86 5.50 5.02
N PHE A 4 -25.48 5.26 6.27
CA PHE A 4 -24.43 4.29 6.61
C PHE A 4 -24.86 2.86 6.27
N TYR A 5 -26.06 2.46 6.67
CA TYR A 5 -26.55 1.11 6.39
C TYR A 5 -26.78 0.87 4.90
N MET A 6 -27.35 1.83 4.18
CA MET A 6 -27.49 1.71 2.73
C MET A 6 -26.12 1.51 2.06
N TYR A 7 -25.10 2.27 2.50
CA TYR A 7 -23.76 2.14 1.94
C TYR A 7 -23.11 0.78 2.26
N LEU A 8 -23.29 0.28 3.50
CA LEU A 8 -22.83 -1.06 3.90
C LEU A 8 -23.53 -2.17 3.13
N TYR A 9 -24.81 -1.99 2.79
CA TYR A 9 -25.56 -2.91 1.92
C TYR A 9 -25.22 -2.80 0.42
N GLY A 10 -24.26 -1.94 0.06
CA GLY A 10 -23.73 -1.86 -1.30
C GLY A 10 -24.35 -0.80 -2.20
N TYR A 11 -25.26 0.04 -1.67
CA TYR A 11 -25.78 1.18 -2.42
C TYR A 11 -24.67 2.21 -2.67
N SER A 12 -24.61 2.71 -3.89
CA SER A 12 -23.68 3.80 -4.22
C SER A 12 -24.12 5.11 -3.55
N THR A 13 -23.19 6.03 -3.36
CA THR A 13 -23.48 7.35 -2.79
C THR A 13 -24.48 8.15 -3.64
N GLN A 14 -24.53 7.90 -4.96
CA GLN A 14 -25.53 8.52 -5.84
C GLN A 14 -26.92 7.93 -5.58
N GLN A 15 -27.06 6.61 -5.52
CA GLN A 15 -28.33 5.95 -5.22
C GLN A 15 -28.91 6.39 -3.86
N ILE A 16 -28.02 6.59 -2.86
CA ILE A 16 -28.43 7.11 -1.54
C ILE A 16 -28.95 8.56 -1.67
N ALA A 17 -28.25 9.40 -2.42
CA ALA A 17 -28.68 10.78 -2.67
C ALA A 17 -30.02 10.83 -3.41
N ASP A 18 -30.19 10.00 -4.44
CA ASP A 18 -31.44 9.93 -5.22
C ASP A 18 -32.61 9.46 -4.35
N ALA A 19 -32.40 8.45 -3.49
CA ALA A 19 -33.41 7.99 -2.54
C ALA A 19 -33.82 9.09 -1.57
N PHE A 20 -32.87 9.86 -1.01
CA PHE A 20 -33.19 10.95 -0.09
C PHE A 20 -33.94 12.09 -0.78
N ASN A 21 -33.60 12.40 -2.04
CA ASN A 21 -34.31 13.38 -2.85
C ASN A 21 -35.74 12.90 -3.18
N ALA A 22 -35.90 11.63 -3.55
CA ALA A 22 -37.22 11.06 -3.83
C ALA A 22 -38.15 11.04 -2.60
N LEU A 23 -37.58 10.81 -1.41
CA LEU A 23 -38.31 10.87 -0.15
C LEU A 23 -38.60 12.31 0.32
N GLY A 24 -38.10 13.32 -0.38
CA GLY A 24 -38.28 14.72 -0.01
C GLY A 24 -37.60 15.10 1.31
N TRP A 25 -36.56 14.37 1.75
CA TRP A 25 -35.87 14.65 3.00
C TRP A 25 -35.04 15.94 2.90
N LYS A 26 -35.27 16.82 3.85
CA LYS A 26 -34.55 18.08 3.93
C LYS A 26 -33.18 17.89 4.59
N SER A 27 -32.16 18.54 4.03
CA SER A 27 -30.88 18.71 4.70
C SER A 27 -31.02 19.65 5.92
N TYR A 28 -29.98 19.78 6.74
CA TYR A 28 -29.96 20.71 7.86
C TYR A 28 -30.15 22.19 7.44
N LEU A 29 -29.87 22.51 6.17
CA LEU A 29 -30.13 23.83 5.57
C LEU A 29 -31.57 23.98 5.05
N GLY A 30 -32.43 22.99 5.21
CA GLY A 30 -33.81 23.00 4.75
C GLY A 30 -34.01 22.66 3.27
N ASN A 31 -32.96 22.40 2.53
CA ASN A 31 -33.00 22.10 1.09
C ASN A 31 -33.20 20.59 0.82
N ILE A 32 -34.03 20.29 -0.18
CA ILE A 32 -34.16 18.94 -0.77
C ILE A 32 -33.22 18.91 -2.00
N ASN A 33 -31.93 18.76 -1.77
CA ASN A 33 -30.93 18.64 -2.83
C ASN A 33 -29.74 17.84 -2.30
N TRP A 34 -29.92 16.55 -2.20
CA TRP A 34 -28.84 15.64 -1.82
C TRP A 34 -27.97 15.33 -3.03
N THR A 35 -26.67 15.34 -2.86
CA THR A 35 -25.68 15.02 -3.88
C THR A 35 -24.79 13.88 -3.38
N SER A 36 -24.19 13.12 -4.31
CA SER A 36 -23.24 12.07 -3.99
C SER A 36 -22.10 12.59 -3.09
N SER A 37 -21.58 13.80 -3.36
CA SER A 37 -20.54 14.43 -2.54
C SER A 37 -21.04 14.78 -1.13
N GLY A 38 -22.29 15.21 -1.00
CA GLY A 38 -22.92 15.45 0.31
C GLY A 38 -23.04 14.17 1.14
N ILE A 39 -23.45 13.06 0.52
CA ILE A 39 -23.48 11.74 1.17
C ILE A 39 -22.08 11.32 1.60
N VAL A 40 -21.05 11.47 0.74
CA VAL A 40 -19.65 11.17 1.13
C VAL A 40 -19.21 11.99 2.35
N GLN A 41 -19.57 13.27 2.42
CA GLN A 41 -19.23 14.11 3.58
C GLN A 41 -19.89 13.59 4.86
N ILE A 42 -21.16 13.14 4.81
CA ILE A 42 -21.82 12.50 5.95
C ILE A 42 -21.07 11.22 6.34
N LEU A 43 -20.82 10.33 5.39
CA LEU A 43 -20.16 9.06 5.65
C LEU A 43 -18.72 9.23 6.20
N ARG A 44 -18.03 10.31 5.85
CA ARG A 44 -16.67 10.63 6.33
C ARG A 44 -16.62 11.34 7.68
N ASN A 45 -17.76 11.76 8.22
CA ASN A 45 -17.77 12.55 9.45
C ASN A 45 -17.67 11.67 10.68
N GLU A 46 -16.55 11.70 11.36
CA GLU A 46 -16.24 10.90 12.55
C GLU A 46 -17.17 11.19 13.73
N ARG A 47 -17.87 12.33 13.72
CA ARG A 47 -18.85 12.63 14.78
C ARG A 47 -19.99 11.65 14.83
N HIS A 48 -20.29 10.98 13.73
CA HIS A 48 -21.37 9.97 13.71
C HIS A 48 -21.05 8.71 14.52
N CYS A 49 -19.76 8.41 14.76
CA CYS A 49 -19.35 7.32 15.67
C CYS A 49 -18.91 7.81 17.06
N GLY A 50 -19.24 9.06 17.41
CA GLY A 50 -18.95 9.62 18.73
C GLY A 50 -17.57 10.24 18.89
N ASP A 51 -16.75 10.29 17.83
CA ASP A 51 -15.42 10.87 17.87
C ASP A 51 -15.42 12.35 17.45
N VAL A 52 -14.39 13.08 17.89
CA VAL A 52 -14.17 14.47 17.46
C VAL A 52 -12.71 14.62 17.05
N LEU A 53 -12.49 15.03 15.80
CA LEU A 53 -11.18 15.42 15.29
C LEU A 53 -11.06 16.93 15.26
N THR A 54 -10.10 17.48 16.00
CA THR A 54 -9.84 18.91 16.05
C THR A 54 -8.80 19.34 15.01
N ARG A 55 -8.72 20.65 14.75
CA ARG A 55 -7.77 21.25 13.82
C ARG A 55 -7.81 20.65 12.40
N LYS A 56 -9.01 20.34 11.91
CA LYS A 56 -9.21 19.88 10.52
C LYS A 56 -8.81 20.96 9.51
N THR A 57 -8.90 22.21 9.91
CA THR A 57 -8.50 23.39 9.12
C THR A 57 -7.62 24.31 9.96
N PHE A 58 -6.83 25.13 9.32
CA PHE A 58 -6.04 26.19 9.95
C PHE A 58 -5.90 27.39 9.02
N THR A 59 -5.65 28.56 9.60
CA THR A 59 -5.40 29.80 8.86
C THR A 59 -3.88 30.04 8.81
N PRO A 60 -3.21 29.82 7.66
CA PRO A 60 -1.76 29.95 7.56
C PRO A 60 -1.28 31.41 7.64
N ASN A 61 -2.12 32.36 7.22
CA ASN A 61 -1.80 33.78 7.24
C ASN A 61 -2.94 34.54 7.88
N TYR A 62 -2.65 35.28 8.97
CA TYR A 62 -3.63 36.05 9.71
C TYR A 62 -4.16 37.26 8.94
N ARG A 63 -3.40 37.76 7.92
CA ARG A 63 -3.81 38.96 7.15
C ARG A 63 -4.97 38.67 6.19
N ASN A 64 -5.00 37.49 5.56
CA ASN A 64 -6.02 37.15 4.56
C ASN A 64 -7.15 36.30 5.09
N HIS A 65 -7.08 35.85 6.35
CA HIS A 65 -8.07 35.02 7.06
C HIS A 65 -8.56 33.76 6.30
N LYS A 66 -7.85 33.34 5.23
CA LYS A 66 -8.24 32.19 4.43
C LYS A 66 -7.88 30.90 5.14
N SER A 67 -8.89 30.12 5.49
CA SER A 67 -8.71 28.79 6.09
C SER A 67 -8.29 27.78 5.02
N LYS A 68 -7.35 26.91 5.37
CA LYS A 68 -6.92 25.77 4.55
C LYS A 68 -7.15 24.46 5.31
N LYS A 69 -7.44 23.39 4.56
CA LYS A 69 -7.53 22.04 5.14
C LYS A 69 -6.17 21.63 5.68
N ASN A 70 -6.16 21.14 6.93
CA ASN A 70 -4.96 20.58 7.54
C ASN A 70 -4.71 19.16 6.98
N ARG A 71 -3.57 19.00 6.31
CA ARG A 71 -3.11 17.73 5.72
C ARG A 71 -1.83 17.24 6.41
N GLY A 72 -1.72 17.48 7.74
CA GLY A 72 -0.53 17.16 8.51
C GLY A 72 0.39 18.34 8.82
N GLN A 73 0.10 19.58 8.30
CA GLN A 73 0.92 20.77 8.56
C GLN A 73 0.83 21.24 10.02
N ARG A 74 -0.23 20.87 10.73
CA ARG A 74 -0.44 21.20 12.15
C ARG A 74 -0.88 19.92 12.89
N PRO A 75 -0.42 19.72 14.15
CA PRO A 75 -0.87 18.59 14.96
C PRO A 75 -2.39 18.57 15.10
N GLN A 76 -2.98 17.41 14.89
CA GLN A 76 -4.41 17.16 15.09
C GLN A 76 -4.60 16.33 16.35
N SER A 77 -5.67 16.57 17.10
CA SER A 77 -6.04 15.77 18.26
C SER A 77 -7.38 15.09 18.00
N ARG A 78 -7.46 13.80 18.33
CA ARG A 78 -8.66 13.00 18.22
C ARG A 78 -9.15 12.62 19.60
N TYR A 79 -10.36 13.00 19.93
CA TYR A 79 -11.06 12.61 21.14
C TYR A 79 -12.02 11.47 20.78
N ARG A 80 -11.79 10.29 21.35
CA ARG A 80 -12.64 9.13 21.17
C ARG A 80 -13.78 9.15 22.20
N ASN A 81 -14.97 8.67 21.82
CA ASN A 81 -16.13 8.58 22.70
C ASN A 81 -16.49 9.92 23.38
N HIS A 82 -16.34 11.02 22.64
CA HIS A 82 -16.70 12.35 23.14
C HIS A 82 -18.20 12.51 23.38
N HIS A 83 -19.02 11.80 22.62
CA HIS A 83 -20.47 11.79 22.72
C HIS A 83 -21.01 10.44 22.24
N GLU A 84 -22.27 10.17 22.48
CA GLU A 84 -22.94 8.97 21.99
C GLU A 84 -22.96 8.94 20.45
N GLY A 85 -22.50 7.84 19.86
CA GLY A 85 -22.46 7.67 18.40
C GLY A 85 -23.85 7.34 17.83
N ILE A 86 -24.16 7.86 16.65
CA ILE A 86 -25.37 7.50 15.89
C ILE A 86 -25.21 6.11 15.23
N VAL A 87 -23.98 5.75 14.89
CA VAL A 87 -23.56 4.45 14.36
C VAL A 87 -22.44 3.88 15.20
N SER A 88 -22.29 2.55 15.17
CA SER A 88 -21.17 1.90 15.86
C SER A 88 -19.83 2.33 15.25
N ARG A 89 -18.77 2.23 16.04
CA ARG A 89 -17.42 2.52 15.56
C ARG A 89 -17.00 1.55 14.45
N ASP A 90 -17.37 0.29 14.56
CA ASP A 90 -17.03 -0.75 13.59
C ASP A 90 -17.73 -0.51 12.27
N ASP A 91 -19.02 -0.14 12.27
CA ASP A 91 -19.74 0.27 11.05
C ASP A 91 -19.09 1.50 10.40
N PHE A 92 -18.69 2.48 11.22
CA PHE A 92 -18.01 3.66 10.73
C PHE A 92 -16.68 3.29 10.06
N ILE A 93 -15.86 2.46 10.69
CA ILE A 93 -14.59 1.99 10.16
C ILE A 93 -14.80 1.18 8.86
N ALA A 94 -15.79 0.28 8.84
CA ALA A 94 -16.14 -0.49 7.65
C ALA A 94 -16.49 0.42 6.47
N VAL A 95 -17.32 1.44 6.69
CA VAL A 95 -17.68 2.45 5.69
C VAL A 95 -16.42 3.22 5.22
N GLN A 96 -15.50 3.60 6.12
CA GLN A 96 -14.26 4.27 5.71
C GLN A 96 -13.41 3.37 4.79
N ARG A 97 -13.26 2.09 5.14
CA ARG A 97 -12.53 1.10 4.30
C ARG A 97 -13.16 0.95 2.93
N MET A 98 -14.49 0.83 2.85
CA MET A 98 -15.22 0.76 1.58
C MET A 98 -15.04 2.03 0.73
N LEU A 99 -15.12 3.22 1.34
CA LEU A 99 -14.92 4.50 0.66
C LEU A 99 -13.49 4.65 0.12
N ASP A 100 -12.48 4.18 0.85
CA ASP A 100 -11.09 4.23 0.39
C ASP A 100 -10.86 3.21 -0.73
N ASN A 101 -11.43 2.04 -0.62
CA ASN A 101 -11.36 0.99 -1.63
C ASN A 101 -12.05 1.40 -2.94
N ALA A 102 -13.17 2.12 -2.85
CA ALA A 102 -13.92 2.62 -4.00
C ALA A 102 -13.12 3.59 -4.89
N LYS A 103 -12.11 4.29 -4.35
CA LYS A 103 -11.19 5.16 -5.12
C LYS A 103 -10.39 4.40 -6.17
N TYR A 104 -10.18 3.10 -5.96
CA TYR A 104 -9.43 2.21 -6.84
C TYR A 104 -10.32 1.32 -7.71
N GLY A 105 -11.62 1.71 -7.86
CA GLY A 105 -12.58 0.98 -8.70
C GLY A 105 -13.33 -0.15 -7.99
N ASN A 106 -13.01 -0.44 -6.72
CA ASN A 106 -13.63 -1.52 -5.95
C ASN A 106 -14.86 -1.02 -5.19
N LYS A 107 -15.86 -0.57 -5.93
CA LYS A 107 -17.11 -0.06 -5.35
C LYS A 107 -17.87 -1.19 -4.64
N SER A 108 -18.50 -0.87 -3.52
CA SER A 108 -19.33 -1.79 -2.73
C SER A 108 -18.61 -3.05 -2.22
N ILE A 109 -17.27 -3.04 -2.18
CA ILE A 109 -16.48 -4.13 -1.64
C ILE A 109 -15.95 -3.73 -0.28
N LEU A 110 -16.33 -4.47 0.77
CA LEU A 110 -15.67 -4.40 2.06
C LEU A 110 -14.39 -5.25 1.99
N PRO A 111 -13.19 -4.63 2.07
CA PRO A 111 -11.95 -5.38 2.12
C PRO A 111 -11.84 -6.11 3.47
N GLU A 112 -11.22 -7.28 3.45
CA GLU A 112 -10.98 -8.11 4.62
C GLU A 112 -9.49 -8.43 4.77
N ILE A 113 -9.03 -8.56 6.00
CA ILE A 113 -7.71 -9.06 6.35
C ILE A 113 -7.85 -10.51 6.78
N ARG A 114 -6.94 -11.36 6.31
CA ARG A 114 -6.80 -12.75 6.75
C ARG A 114 -5.36 -12.99 7.15
N VAL A 115 -5.16 -13.65 8.28
CA VAL A 115 -3.86 -14.06 8.77
C VAL A 115 -3.75 -15.58 8.68
N VAL A 116 -2.56 -16.08 8.41
CA VAL A 116 -2.27 -17.52 8.46
C VAL A 116 -1.95 -17.90 9.90
N GLU A 117 -2.68 -18.86 10.44
CA GLU A 117 -2.62 -19.21 11.86
C GLU A 117 -1.53 -20.24 12.16
N ASP A 118 -1.21 -21.11 11.18
CA ASP A 118 -0.31 -22.23 11.36
C ASP A 118 0.68 -22.41 10.21
N GLY A 119 1.65 -23.33 10.38
CA GLY A 119 2.62 -23.71 9.36
C GLY A 119 3.74 -22.69 9.15
N VAL A 120 4.47 -22.86 8.05
CA VAL A 120 5.65 -22.01 7.70
C VAL A 120 5.26 -20.54 7.50
N LEU A 121 4.01 -20.29 7.12
CA LEU A 121 3.48 -18.94 6.89
C LEU A 121 2.71 -18.39 8.10
N LYS A 122 2.86 -18.97 9.31
CA LYS A 122 2.22 -18.44 10.53
C LYS A 122 2.55 -16.94 10.71
N GLY A 123 1.53 -16.14 10.95
CA GLY A 123 1.66 -14.68 11.12
C GLY A 123 1.76 -13.89 9.81
N PHE A 124 1.79 -14.57 8.66
CA PHE A 124 1.66 -13.87 7.40
C PHE A 124 0.20 -13.43 7.15
N VAL A 125 0.04 -12.21 6.71
CA VAL A 125 -1.26 -11.58 6.43
C VAL A 125 -1.45 -11.51 4.92
N THR A 126 -2.61 -11.97 4.45
CA THR A 126 -2.94 -11.94 3.02
C THR A 126 -3.12 -10.50 2.55
N ILE A 127 -2.50 -10.18 1.41
CA ILE A 127 -2.59 -8.87 0.74
C ILE A 127 -3.39 -9.02 -0.54
N ASN A 128 -4.37 -8.17 -0.73
CA ASN A 128 -4.90 -7.92 -2.07
C ASN A 128 -4.34 -6.58 -2.58
N PRO A 129 -3.41 -6.57 -3.53
CA PRO A 129 -2.75 -5.34 -3.99
C PRO A 129 -3.69 -4.35 -4.69
N ARG A 130 -4.92 -4.78 -5.02
CA ARG A 130 -5.98 -3.94 -5.60
C ARG A 130 -6.86 -3.27 -4.55
N TRP A 131 -6.75 -3.67 -3.26
CA TRP A 131 -7.59 -3.15 -2.19
C TRP A 131 -6.85 -2.11 -1.36
N ALA A 132 -7.60 -1.09 -0.97
CA ALA A 132 -7.19 -0.08 0.00
C ALA A 132 -8.08 -0.15 1.25
N GLY A 133 -7.77 0.67 2.25
CA GLY A 133 -8.63 0.85 3.43
C GLY A 133 -8.07 0.27 4.72
N PHE A 134 -6.97 -0.50 4.64
CA PHE A 134 -6.18 -0.91 5.79
C PHE A 134 -4.93 -0.06 5.92
N LYS A 135 -4.47 0.14 7.15
CA LYS A 135 -3.25 0.84 7.50
C LYS A 135 -2.22 -0.15 8.05
N GLU A 136 -0.98 0.30 8.19
CA GLU A 136 0.12 -0.50 8.72
C GLU A 136 -0.26 -1.18 10.05
N GLY A 137 -0.89 -0.43 10.98
CA GLY A 137 -1.34 -0.95 12.27
C GLY A 137 -2.31 -2.12 12.18
N ASP A 138 -3.20 -2.14 11.16
CA ASP A 138 -4.14 -3.26 10.96
C ASP A 138 -3.39 -4.56 10.61
N TYR A 139 -2.33 -4.46 9.78
CA TYR A 139 -1.49 -5.62 9.41
C TYR A 139 -0.67 -6.13 10.57
N TYR A 140 -0.07 -5.23 11.38
CA TYR A 140 0.65 -5.62 12.59
C TYR A 140 -0.27 -6.30 13.61
N GLN A 141 -1.47 -5.77 13.84
CA GLN A 141 -2.43 -6.38 14.77
C GLN A 141 -2.88 -7.77 14.28
N ALA A 142 -3.16 -7.91 12.98
CA ALA A 142 -3.53 -9.20 12.41
C ALA A 142 -2.37 -10.22 12.53
N SER A 143 -1.14 -9.82 12.21
CA SER A 143 0.02 -10.71 12.34
C SER A 143 0.27 -11.14 13.78
N LYS A 144 0.15 -10.22 14.75
CA LYS A 144 0.34 -10.50 16.17
C LYS A 144 -0.75 -11.40 16.77
N SER A 145 -1.95 -11.39 16.23
CA SER A 145 -3.10 -12.09 16.82
C SER A 145 -2.95 -13.62 16.87
N VAL A 146 -2.00 -14.19 16.11
CA VAL A 146 -1.75 -15.64 16.05
C VAL A 146 -0.63 -16.11 16.98
N TYR A 147 0.04 -15.19 17.68
CA TYR A 147 1.07 -15.51 18.66
C TYR A 147 0.51 -15.38 20.07
N ALA A 148 0.75 -16.39 20.91
CA ALA A 148 0.23 -16.41 22.28
C ALA A 148 0.97 -15.42 23.20
N SER A 149 2.25 -15.17 22.91
CA SER A 149 3.08 -14.24 23.68
C SER A 149 4.02 -13.45 22.77
N PRO A 150 4.53 -12.30 23.21
CA PRO A 150 5.54 -11.51 22.48
C PRO A 150 6.84 -12.28 22.20
N GLU A 151 7.15 -13.29 23.00
CA GLU A 151 8.35 -14.14 22.86
C GLU A 151 8.24 -15.11 21.68
N GLU A 152 7.01 -15.43 21.25
CA GLU A 152 6.75 -16.25 20.07
C GLU A 152 6.75 -15.43 18.77
N GLU A 153 6.73 -14.08 18.87
CA GLU A 153 6.76 -13.23 17.69
C GLU A 153 8.12 -13.39 16.98
N PRO A 154 8.14 -13.57 15.66
CA PRO A 154 9.40 -13.63 14.92
C PRO A 154 10.08 -12.28 15.00
N HIS A 155 11.35 -12.27 15.36
CA HIS A 155 12.17 -11.07 15.26
C HIS A 155 12.65 -10.89 13.82
N PRO A 156 12.67 -9.65 13.28
CA PRO A 156 13.38 -9.39 12.03
C PRO A 156 14.85 -9.76 12.25
N GLU A 157 15.45 -10.45 11.29
CA GLU A 157 16.89 -10.65 11.30
C GLU A 157 17.57 -9.29 11.41
N GLU A 158 18.47 -9.10 12.39
CA GLU A 158 19.19 -7.85 12.55
C GLU A 158 20.00 -7.63 11.27
N GLU A 159 19.81 -6.46 10.64
CA GLU A 159 20.69 -6.00 9.58
C GLU A 159 22.12 -5.96 10.15
N ILE A 160 22.97 -6.89 9.78
CA ILE A 160 24.40 -6.78 10.10
C ILE A 160 24.93 -5.65 9.23
N ARG A 161 24.82 -4.41 9.73
CA ARG A 161 25.45 -3.27 9.12
C ARG A 161 26.93 -3.36 9.42
N PHE A 162 27.69 -3.79 8.43
CA PHE A 162 29.13 -3.54 8.46
C PHE A 162 29.34 -2.02 8.24
N GLU A 163 29.52 -1.26 9.29
CA GLU A 163 30.12 0.05 9.21
C GLU A 163 31.58 -0.18 8.81
N VAL A 164 31.83 -0.16 7.51
CA VAL A 164 33.20 -0.05 7.01
C VAL A 164 33.60 1.39 7.27
N GLU A 165 34.40 1.61 8.32
CA GLU A 165 35.14 2.87 8.44
C GLU A 165 35.92 3.05 7.14
N ALA A 166 35.62 4.12 6.42
CA ALA A 166 36.35 4.50 5.22
C ALA A 166 37.78 4.93 5.63
N GLY A 167 38.64 3.94 5.85
CA GLY A 167 40.08 4.15 5.77
C GLY A 167 40.42 4.48 4.34
N ASP A 168 41.59 5.07 4.10
CA ASP A 168 42.15 5.42 2.78
C ASP A 168 42.17 4.21 1.82
N PHE A 169 41.00 3.88 1.26
CA PHE A 169 40.86 2.87 0.23
C PHE A 169 41.27 3.50 -1.12
N ASP A 170 42.40 3.13 -1.62
CA ASP A 170 42.81 3.45 -2.99
C ASP A 170 41.98 2.60 -3.97
N LEU A 171 40.92 3.21 -4.51
CA LEU A 171 40.05 2.58 -5.51
C LEU A 171 40.61 2.57 -6.92
N ARG A 172 41.87 2.98 -7.12
CA ARG A 172 42.51 2.93 -8.43
C ARG A 172 42.72 1.48 -8.85
N GLY A 173 42.07 1.10 -9.93
CA GLY A 173 42.10 -0.25 -10.48
C GLY A 173 40.92 -1.16 -10.15
N PHE A 174 39.95 -0.67 -9.34
CA PHE A 174 38.70 -1.37 -9.14
C PHE A 174 37.63 -0.88 -10.13
N GLU A 175 37.13 -1.79 -10.95
CA GLU A 175 35.92 -1.51 -11.73
C GLU A 175 34.72 -1.70 -10.81
N VAL A 176 33.78 -0.72 -10.83
CA VAL A 176 32.49 -0.86 -10.16
C VAL A 176 31.72 -1.93 -10.91
N ALA A 177 31.64 -3.13 -10.32
CA ALA A 177 30.80 -4.19 -10.85
C ALA A 177 29.36 -3.71 -10.83
N ARG A 178 28.77 -3.46 -12.00
CA ARG A 178 27.33 -3.13 -12.11
C ARG A 178 26.56 -4.38 -11.72
N GLY A 179 25.57 -4.25 -10.82
CA GLY A 179 24.72 -5.36 -10.38
C GLY A 179 24.06 -6.13 -11.54
N GLU A 180 23.95 -5.53 -12.71
CA GLU A 180 23.49 -6.15 -13.96
C GLU A 180 24.34 -7.36 -14.39
N PHE A 181 25.65 -7.41 -14.09
CA PHE A 181 26.53 -8.53 -14.40
C PHE A 181 26.30 -9.76 -13.52
N PHE A 182 25.70 -9.58 -12.33
CA PHE A 182 25.36 -10.65 -11.41
C PHE A 182 23.91 -11.09 -11.49
N ASP A 183 23.16 -10.54 -12.46
CA ASP A 183 21.75 -10.88 -12.65
C ASP A 183 21.62 -12.30 -13.17
N ASN A 184 21.37 -13.24 -12.25
CA ASN A 184 21.02 -14.60 -12.63
C ASN A 184 19.50 -14.70 -12.86
N PRO A 185 19.01 -14.60 -14.11
CA PRO A 185 17.59 -14.60 -14.43
C PRO A 185 16.90 -15.93 -14.08
N ARG A 186 17.67 -16.97 -13.74
CA ARG A 186 17.16 -18.30 -13.37
C ARG A 186 16.79 -18.42 -11.90
N LYS A 187 17.28 -17.53 -11.02
CA LYS A 187 16.93 -17.55 -9.60
C LYS A 187 15.52 -16.99 -9.38
N PRO A 188 14.72 -17.61 -8.47
CA PRO A 188 13.43 -17.05 -8.08
C PRO A 188 13.61 -15.66 -7.46
N HIS A 189 12.89 -14.66 -7.96
CA HIS A 189 12.97 -13.31 -7.43
C HIS A 189 11.66 -12.55 -7.63
N ALA A 190 11.43 -11.56 -6.78
CA ALA A 190 10.41 -10.54 -6.92
C ALA A 190 11.05 -9.21 -7.28
N ILE A 191 10.39 -8.45 -8.13
CA ILE A 191 10.73 -7.05 -8.43
C ILE A 191 9.55 -6.19 -7.98
N ILE A 192 9.82 -5.22 -7.11
CA ILE A 192 8.82 -4.34 -6.53
C ILE A 192 9.24 -2.89 -6.73
N TYR A 193 8.34 -2.09 -7.25
CA TYR A 193 8.51 -0.66 -7.42
C TYR A 193 7.18 0.06 -7.24
N HIS A 194 7.20 1.37 -7.11
CA HIS A 194 6.00 2.13 -6.82
C HIS A 194 4.83 1.76 -7.76
N LYS A 195 3.73 1.31 -7.19
CA LYS A 195 2.47 0.89 -7.82
C LYS A 195 2.51 -0.42 -8.63
N PHE A 196 3.64 -1.13 -8.64
CA PHE A 196 3.75 -2.36 -9.42
C PHE A 196 4.64 -3.39 -8.74
N MET A 197 4.34 -4.68 -8.97
CA MET A 197 5.21 -5.80 -8.62
C MET A 197 5.19 -6.86 -9.71
N LYS A 198 6.25 -7.66 -9.77
CA LYS A 198 6.41 -8.75 -10.71
C LYS A 198 7.22 -9.87 -10.09
N PHE A 199 6.80 -11.11 -10.30
CA PHE A 199 7.53 -12.29 -9.88
C PHE A 199 8.20 -12.93 -11.10
N SER A 200 9.38 -13.52 -10.91
CA SER A 200 10.13 -14.16 -11.99
C SER A 200 9.41 -15.41 -12.51
N THR A 201 9.73 -15.83 -13.73
CA THR A 201 9.21 -17.07 -14.32
C THR A 201 9.56 -18.28 -13.47
N ALA A 202 10.72 -18.26 -12.78
CA ALA A 202 11.14 -19.33 -11.89
C ALA A 202 10.15 -19.55 -10.74
N CYS A 203 9.63 -18.46 -10.12
CA CYS A 203 8.62 -18.55 -9.07
C CYS A 203 7.31 -19.17 -9.59
N VAL A 204 6.79 -18.63 -10.69
CA VAL A 204 5.45 -19.04 -11.18
C VAL A 204 5.45 -20.44 -11.77
N ARG A 205 6.57 -20.86 -12.40
CA ARG A 205 6.70 -22.19 -12.99
C ARG A 205 6.59 -23.31 -11.95
N LYS A 206 7.10 -23.09 -10.75
CA LYS A 206 7.05 -24.07 -9.66
C LYS A 206 5.63 -24.33 -9.15
N PHE A 207 4.72 -23.35 -9.30
CA PHE A 207 3.33 -23.48 -8.88
C PHE A 207 2.45 -24.33 -9.85
N GLY A 208 3.07 -24.92 -10.87
CA GLY A 208 2.42 -25.86 -11.75
C GLY A 208 1.41 -25.22 -12.70
N LYS A 209 0.16 -25.67 -12.67
CA LYS A 209 -0.87 -25.29 -13.65
C LYS A 209 -1.60 -23.99 -13.35
N THR A 210 -1.40 -23.41 -12.17
CA THR A 210 -2.11 -22.18 -11.81
C THR A 210 -1.37 -20.92 -12.28
N ASN A 211 -2.11 -19.97 -12.81
CA ASN A 211 -1.62 -18.63 -13.12
C ASN A 211 -1.90 -17.63 -12.00
N TYR A 212 -2.58 -18.06 -10.95
CA TYR A 212 -3.03 -17.23 -9.85
C TYR A 212 -2.20 -17.51 -8.59
N ILE A 213 -1.85 -16.47 -7.89
CA ILE A 213 -1.14 -16.51 -6.63
C ILE A 213 -1.87 -15.70 -5.57
N GLU A 214 -1.66 -16.05 -4.34
CA GLU A 214 -1.96 -15.23 -3.19
C GLU A 214 -0.66 -14.61 -2.69
N ILE A 215 -0.70 -13.32 -2.35
CA ILE A 215 0.45 -12.56 -1.86
C ILE A 215 0.22 -12.30 -0.37
N LEU A 216 1.26 -12.52 0.43
CA LEU A 216 1.21 -12.38 1.87
C LEU A 216 2.37 -11.52 2.36
N ILE A 217 2.19 -10.86 3.49
CA ILE A 217 3.21 -10.08 4.17
C ILE A 217 3.25 -10.46 5.65
N ASN A 218 4.43 -10.66 6.19
CA ASN A 218 4.62 -10.66 7.63
C ASN A 218 5.27 -9.32 8.02
N PRO A 219 4.52 -8.40 8.63
CA PRO A 219 5.03 -7.08 8.98
C PRO A 219 6.04 -7.13 10.13
N ILE A 220 5.99 -8.17 10.98
CA ILE A 220 6.88 -8.30 12.15
C ILE A 220 8.27 -8.71 11.67
N SER A 221 8.38 -9.77 10.86
CA SER A 221 9.65 -10.24 10.31
C SER A 221 10.07 -9.55 9.01
N ARG A 222 9.27 -8.60 8.50
CA ARG A 222 9.48 -7.90 7.23
C ARG A 222 9.72 -8.85 6.06
N LYS A 223 8.91 -9.91 5.95
CA LYS A 223 9.00 -10.89 4.87
C LYS A 223 7.76 -10.83 3.99
N LEU A 224 7.95 -11.02 2.68
CA LEU A 224 6.87 -11.25 1.73
C LEU A 224 6.81 -12.72 1.40
N ALA A 225 5.62 -13.21 1.07
CA ALA A 225 5.46 -14.57 0.56
C ALA A 225 4.46 -14.60 -0.59
N ILE A 226 4.59 -15.63 -1.43
CA ILE A 226 3.58 -15.98 -2.43
C ILE A 226 3.31 -17.48 -2.35
N ARG A 227 2.04 -17.84 -2.54
CA ARG A 227 1.63 -19.24 -2.67
C ARG A 227 0.67 -19.43 -3.85
N PRO A 228 0.54 -20.64 -4.41
CA PRO A 228 -0.41 -20.91 -5.47
C PRO A 228 -1.84 -20.69 -4.99
N SER A 229 -2.70 -20.21 -5.88
CA SER A 229 -4.10 -19.93 -5.58
C SER A 229 -4.98 -20.20 -6.79
N THR A 230 -6.28 -19.99 -6.63
CA THR A 230 -7.27 -20.18 -7.69
C THR A 230 -7.91 -18.85 -8.07
N LYS A 231 -8.59 -18.82 -9.22
CA LYS A 231 -9.31 -17.64 -9.70
C LYS A 231 -10.49 -17.25 -8.79
N GLU A 232 -11.07 -18.23 -8.12
CA GLU A 232 -12.23 -18.08 -7.24
C GLU A 232 -11.87 -17.39 -5.92
N ASN A 233 -10.61 -17.47 -5.51
CA ASN A 233 -10.13 -16.78 -4.32
C ASN A 233 -10.10 -15.26 -4.56
N ARG A 234 -10.88 -14.51 -3.77
CA ARG A 234 -10.98 -13.05 -3.87
C ARG A 234 -9.65 -12.31 -3.67
N ASN A 235 -8.73 -12.92 -2.91
CA ASN A 235 -7.41 -12.37 -2.63
C ASN A 235 -6.37 -12.75 -3.68
N SER A 236 -6.70 -13.64 -4.60
CA SER A 236 -5.78 -14.05 -5.64
C SER A 236 -5.55 -12.99 -6.70
N VAL A 237 -4.36 -13.00 -7.26
CA VAL A 237 -3.98 -12.17 -8.40
C VAL A 237 -3.34 -13.02 -9.48
N MET A 238 -3.55 -12.64 -10.74
CA MET A 238 -2.93 -13.30 -11.86
C MET A 238 -1.46 -12.87 -11.99
N ALA A 239 -0.54 -13.77 -11.69
CA ALA A 239 0.91 -13.51 -11.74
C ALA A 239 1.54 -13.89 -13.09
N SER A 240 0.88 -14.70 -13.91
CA SER A 240 1.38 -15.13 -15.20
C SER A 240 0.26 -15.31 -16.23
N LYS A 241 0.66 -15.39 -17.50
CA LYS A 241 -0.17 -15.85 -18.60
C LYS A 241 0.52 -17.00 -19.30
N SER A 242 -0.22 -17.99 -19.75
CA SER A 242 0.28 -19.06 -20.59
C SER A 242 -0.16 -18.80 -22.03
N GLU A 243 0.81 -18.67 -22.95
CA GLU A 243 0.55 -18.53 -24.39
C GLU A 243 1.39 -19.57 -25.13
N LYS A 244 0.73 -20.43 -25.92
CA LYS A 244 1.38 -21.51 -26.68
C LYS A 244 2.30 -22.40 -25.83
N GLY A 245 1.90 -22.69 -24.58
CA GLY A 245 2.69 -23.50 -23.65
C GLY A 245 3.87 -22.78 -22.98
N ILE A 246 4.09 -21.51 -23.29
CA ILE A 246 5.13 -20.68 -22.67
C ILE A 246 4.49 -19.81 -21.59
N LEU A 247 5.11 -19.78 -20.42
CA LEU A 247 4.65 -19.00 -19.27
C LEU A 247 5.31 -17.62 -19.26
N TYR A 248 4.52 -16.57 -19.31
CA TYR A 248 4.95 -15.19 -19.25
C TYR A 248 4.55 -14.54 -17.93
N PRO A 249 5.51 -14.07 -17.11
CA PRO A 249 5.22 -13.31 -15.90
C PRO A 249 4.46 -12.03 -16.19
N LYS A 250 3.45 -11.74 -15.39
CA LYS A 250 2.61 -10.56 -15.50
C LYS A 250 2.99 -9.52 -14.48
N ILE A 251 2.92 -8.24 -14.87
CA ILE A 251 3.01 -7.13 -13.94
C ILE A 251 1.70 -7.02 -13.17
N ILE A 252 1.79 -6.99 -11.85
CA ILE A 252 0.67 -6.87 -10.92
C ILE A 252 0.57 -5.41 -10.47
N PRO A 253 -0.53 -4.70 -10.77
CA PRO A 253 -0.74 -3.35 -10.27
C PRO A 253 -0.97 -3.38 -8.74
N THR A 254 -0.26 -2.51 -8.02
CA THR A 254 -0.33 -2.42 -6.54
C THR A 254 -0.71 -1.02 -6.05
N ALA A 255 -1.27 -0.19 -6.92
CA ALA A 255 -1.51 1.22 -6.62
C ALA A 255 -2.31 1.47 -5.33
N ALA A 256 -3.26 0.58 -5.00
CA ALA A 256 -4.10 0.70 -3.81
C ALA A 256 -3.35 0.35 -2.50
N PHE A 257 -2.32 -0.48 -2.57
CA PHE A 257 -1.57 -1.01 -1.43
C PHE A 257 -0.13 -0.52 -1.37
N SER A 258 0.39 0.10 -2.43
CA SER A 258 1.82 0.41 -2.58
C SER A 258 2.40 1.20 -1.41
N GLU A 259 1.76 2.30 -1.01
CA GLU A 259 2.22 3.15 0.09
C GLU A 259 2.29 2.38 1.41
N THR A 260 1.23 1.64 1.74
CA THR A 260 1.18 0.79 2.94
C THR A 260 2.27 -0.29 2.92
N MET A 261 2.49 -0.94 1.77
CA MET A 261 3.52 -1.96 1.63
C MET A 261 4.93 -1.41 1.86
N PHE A 262 5.26 -0.27 1.25
CA PHE A 262 6.57 0.34 1.40
C PHE A 262 6.82 0.78 2.85
N ASN A 263 5.80 1.31 3.53
CA ASN A 263 5.89 1.67 4.95
C ASN A 263 6.08 0.44 5.84
N LEU A 264 5.33 -0.67 5.60
CA LEU A 264 5.47 -1.91 6.35
C LEU A 264 6.86 -2.54 6.22
N LEU A 265 7.48 -2.40 5.06
CA LEU A 265 8.81 -2.93 4.78
C LEU A 265 9.95 -1.95 5.12
N GLY A 266 9.62 -0.71 5.47
CA GLY A 266 10.62 0.33 5.74
C GLY A 266 11.38 0.81 4.50
N TRP A 267 10.76 0.71 3.32
CA TRP A 267 11.38 1.01 2.04
C TRP A 267 11.10 2.43 1.55
N ASN A 268 12.07 2.99 0.81
CA ASN A 268 11.85 4.25 0.10
C ASN A 268 11.01 4.01 -1.16
N ILE A 269 9.88 4.72 -1.28
CA ILE A 269 8.91 4.56 -2.38
C ILE A 269 9.46 4.96 -3.75
N GLU A 270 10.55 5.72 -3.80
CA GLU A 270 11.19 6.15 -5.05
C GLU A 270 12.10 5.07 -5.65
N ASN A 271 12.48 4.08 -4.85
CA ASN A 271 13.38 3.03 -5.27
C ASN A 271 12.64 1.83 -5.89
N LYS A 272 13.39 1.06 -6.66
CA LYS A 272 13.00 -0.26 -7.14
C LYS A 272 13.77 -1.30 -6.34
N TYR A 273 13.07 -2.31 -5.85
CA TYR A 273 13.66 -3.39 -5.05
C TYR A 273 13.59 -4.71 -5.79
N ARG A 274 14.68 -5.46 -5.73
CA ARG A 274 14.76 -6.86 -6.16
C ARG A 274 15.06 -7.70 -4.95
N ILE A 275 14.30 -8.78 -4.78
CA ILE A 275 14.42 -9.67 -3.63
C ILE A 275 14.49 -11.11 -4.13
N LEU A 276 15.44 -11.88 -3.65
CA LEU A 276 15.53 -13.31 -3.93
C LEU A 276 14.50 -14.07 -3.10
N GLY A 277 13.92 -15.10 -3.70
CA GLY A 277 12.92 -15.96 -3.05
C GLY A 277 13.47 -17.31 -2.72
N THR A 278 13.23 -17.75 -1.49
CA THR A 278 13.50 -19.11 -1.04
C THR A 278 12.25 -19.97 -1.15
N LEU A 279 12.35 -21.12 -1.75
CA LEU A 279 11.25 -22.07 -1.88
C LEU A 279 11.08 -22.87 -0.59
N TYR A 280 9.85 -22.96 -0.12
CA TYR A 280 9.43 -23.84 0.98
C TYR A 280 8.37 -24.80 0.45
N GLU A 281 8.60 -26.09 0.73
CA GLU A 281 7.69 -27.19 0.42
C GLU A 281 7.55 -28.04 1.68
N GLN A 282 6.35 -28.07 2.26
CA GLN A 282 6.03 -28.90 3.42
C GLN A 282 4.55 -29.28 3.37
N ASP A 283 4.26 -30.55 3.61
CA ASP A 283 2.89 -31.10 3.80
C ASP A 283 1.88 -30.63 2.72
N ASP A 284 2.26 -30.73 1.44
CA ASP A 284 1.49 -30.25 0.28
C ASP A 284 1.37 -28.71 0.16
N GLU A 285 1.95 -27.93 1.06
CA GLU A 285 2.05 -26.49 0.91
C GLU A 285 3.33 -26.08 0.17
N ILE A 286 3.16 -25.24 -0.85
CA ILE A 286 4.27 -24.66 -1.61
C ILE A 286 4.20 -23.16 -1.47
N ALA A 287 5.30 -22.53 -1.06
CA ALA A 287 5.41 -21.09 -0.98
C ALA A 287 6.82 -20.59 -1.36
N TYR A 288 6.91 -19.39 -1.88
CA TYR A 288 8.17 -18.64 -1.91
C TYR A 288 8.13 -17.56 -0.84
N ILE A 289 9.17 -17.51 -0.02
CA ILE A 289 9.37 -16.46 0.98
C ILE A 289 10.53 -15.58 0.50
N PHE A 290 10.31 -14.27 0.55
CA PHE A 290 11.25 -13.24 0.15
C PHE A 290 11.63 -12.46 1.40
N ASP A 291 12.88 -12.54 1.81
CA ASP A 291 13.41 -11.72 2.91
C ASP A 291 13.67 -10.32 2.39
N THR A 292 12.98 -9.34 2.97
CA THR A 292 13.06 -7.97 2.46
C THR A 292 14.22 -7.17 3.06
N VAL A 293 14.89 -7.73 4.07
CA VAL A 293 16.13 -7.17 4.64
C VAL A 293 17.27 -7.33 3.63
N ASP A 294 17.34 -8.48 2.96
CA ASP A 294 18.33 -8.78 1.91
C ASP A 294 17.93 -8.25 0.52
N SER A 295 17.25 -7.12 0.46
CA SER A 295 16.78 -6.57 -0.80
C SER A 295 17.83 -5.70 -1.48
N GLU A 296 18.01 -5.93 -2.80
CA GLU A 296 18.81 -5.06 -3.66
C GLU A 296 17.99 -3.82 -4.05
N ALA A 297 18.41 -2.64 -3.59
CA ALA A 297 17.76 -1.38 -3.93
C ALA A 297 18.39 -0.74 -5.18
N TYR A 298 17.59 -0.51 -6.21
CA TYR A 298 18.02 0.21 -7.42
C TYR A 298 17.51 1.64 -7.34
N PHE A 299 18.46 2.58 -7.24
CA PHE A 299 18.16 4.00 -7.28
C PHE A 299 17.92 4.43 -8.74
N LYS A 300 16.91 5.27 -8.97
CA LYS A 300 16.88 6.01 -10.23
C LYS A 300 18.07 6.95 -10.20
N PRO A 301 18.99 6.91 -11.22
CA PRO A 301 19.98 7.95 -11.32
C PRO A 301 19.23 9.27 -11.43
N ASN A 302 19.53 10.22 -10.55
CA ASN A 302 19.13 11.60 -10.73
C ASN A 302 19.68 12.00 -12.09
N VAL A 303 18.83 12.15 -13.08
CA VAL A 303 19.17 12.87 -14.30
C VAL A 303 19.32 14.32 -13.83
N LEU A 304 20.55 14.66 -13.44
CA LEU A 304 20.96 16.04 -13.34
C LEU A 304 20.60 16.62 -14.71
N SER A 305 19.54 17.43 -14.73
CA SER A 305 19.25 18.26 -15.86
C SER A 305 20.43 19.22 -16.03
N ASN A 306 21.38 18.84 -16.86
CA ASN A 306 22.32 19.77 -17.45
C ASN A 306 21.50 20.74 -18.31
N LYS A 307 20.85 21.69 -17.68
CA LYS A 307 20.60 22.96 -18.29
C LYS A 307 21.96 23.63 -18.32
N THR A 308 22.66 23.43 -19.40
CA THR A 308 23.70 24.37 -19.84
C THR A 308 23.01 25.71 -19.91
N GLU A 309 23.34 26.58 -18.97
CA GLU A 309 23.14 28.00 -19.11
C GLU A 309 24.01 28.40 -20.30
N ASP A 310 23.39 28.61 -21.46
CA ASP A 310 24.01 29.28 -22.57
C ASP A 310 24.41 30.68 -22.08
N ALA A 311 25.70 30.84 -21.83
CA ALA A 311 26.31 32.11 -21.51
C ALA A 311 26.08 33.04 -22.69
N ASP A 312 25.34 34.09 -22.40
CA ASP A 312 25.10 35.25 -23.26
C ASP A 312 26.44 35.85 -23.68
N GLY A 313 26.79 35.63 -24.94
CA GLY A 313 27.97 36.19 -25.56
C GLY A 313 27.84 37.69 -25.85
N GLY A 314 28.10 38.49 -24.83
CA GLY A 314 28.23 39.96 -24.98
C GLY A 314 29.47 40.29 -25.82
N ALA A 315 29.26 40.66 -27.08
CA ALA A 315 30.30 41.19 -27.98
C ALA A 315 30.77 42.56 -27.44
N VAL A 316 32.02 42.60 -27.03
CA VAL A 316 32.75 43.87 -26.76
C VAL A 316 33.25 44.43 -28.10
N GLN A 317 32.69 45.60 -28.54
CA GLN A 317 33.24 46.37 -29.62
C GLN A 317 34.46 47.19 -29.12
N PRO A 318 35.54 47.26 -29.87
CA PRO A 318 36.67 48.11 -29.52
C PRO A 318 36.38 49.54 -29.90
N LEU A 319 36.60 50.47 -28.94
CA LEU A 319 36.68 51.91 -29.17
C LEU A 319 37.99 52.26 -29.85
N MET A 320 37.86 52.99 -30.95
CA MET A 320 38.89 53.91 -31.43
C MET A 320 38.72 55.23 -30.74
#